data_1391382ca63c1c5f35718ab44b34c6eb
#
_entry.id   1391382ca63c1c5f35718ab44b34c6eb
#
_cell.length_a   1.000
_cell.length_b   1.000
_cell.length_c   1.000
_cell.angle_alpha   90.00
_cell.angle_beta   90.00
_cell.angle_gamma   90.00
#
_symmetry.space_group_name_H-M   'P 1'
#
loop_
_entity.id
_entity.type
_entity.pdbx_description
1 polymer ?
#
loop_
_entity_poly.entity_id
_entity_poly.type
_entity_poly.pdbx_seq_one_letter_code
_entity_poly.pdbx_strand_id
1 'polypeptide(L)'
;MGNAKVKPSNSLLLPYQKRWVEDTSRLKLAVKSRQIGWTWATAYGLIRRKALKTAQLDAWISSRDEIQARLFLEDCKSFAGILDAGAQDFGERVIDAKGSSAYVLQMGNGLRINSMSSNPDAQAGKRGDRVLDEFALHPDPRKLYSIAYPGITWGGNFEIFSTPRGSDSFFQKLIDEIKGGNPKKFSFHKITLEDALNQGFLAKLQKKLPAGDERQAMDEAAYFDFIKAGCADEETFNQEYMCIPSNDATAFISYEMLDGNRVHGSVDRKTGTVDGKPSVITTWRNTAVPRSLSASLLSLYLGVDYARHEDLTVMWLAADIAGVLVPVELKLMKNVTFKRQREALDEYMTLKNLCRCCFDMTGIGEETAEAMRSKYGYRFEPVRFTMESKESMAYPIRHDLEDKTFKIPDMPLVDADFRKIRKEDSAGGHVRFVAERDTKGHADIFWAAALCREAKGHKSGRMMPPRPANSRSASVRRRRALERRNRKDYN
;
A
#
# COMPACT_ATOMS: atom_id res chain seq x y z
N MET A 1 26.31 -20.71 -26.73
CA MET A 1 27.35 -19.69 -26.48
C MET A 1 27.59 -19.67 -24.97
N GLY A 2 28.80 -20.03 -24.53
CA GLY A 2 29.10 -20.26 -23.12
C GLY A 2 28.95 -18.98 -22.27
N ASN A 3 28.20 -19.07 -21.20
CA ASN A 3 28.09 -18.04 -20.16
C ASN A 3 29.46 -17.83 -19.51
N ALA A 4 30.14 -16.75 -19.88
CA ALA A 4 31.34 -16.32 -19.17
C ALA A 4 30.89 -15.91 -17.75
N LYS A 5 31.24 -16.70 -16.73
CA LYS A 5 31.04 -16.37 -15.33
C LYS A 5 31.68 -15.00 -15.07
N VAL A 6 30.85 -14.01 -14.77
CA VAL A 6 31.31 -12.68 -14.38
C VAL A 6 32.11 -12.82 -13.09
N LYS A 7 33.45 -12.61 -13.17
CA LYS A 7 34.31 -12.65 -11.98
C LYS A 7 33.80 -11.61 -10.97
N PRO A 8 33.67 -11.96 -9.68
CA PRO A 8 33.23 -11.00 -8.67
C PRO A 8 34.20 -9.81 -8.61
N SER A 9 33.74 -8.66 -9.01
CA SER A 9 34.48 -7.40 -8.89
C SER A 9 34.63 -7.04 -7.42
N ASN A 10 35.87 -6.71 -6.99
CA ASN A 10 36.12 -6.08 -5.68
C ASN A 10 35.68 -4.58 -5.66
N SER A 11 35.02 -4.13 -6.70
CA SER A 11 34.53 -2.76 -6.83
C SER A 11 33.41 -2.47 -5.84
N LEU A 12 33.43 -1.28 -5.25
CA LEU A 12 32.37 -0.77 -4.38
C LEU A 12 31.02 -0.78 -5.11
N LEU A 13 31.00 -0.38 -6.36
CA LEU A 13 29.80 -0.26 -7.19
C LEU A 13 29.72 -1.39 -8.23
N LEU A 14 28.52 -1.90 -8.46
CA LEU A 14 28.21 -2.77 -9.59
C LEU A 14 28.23 -1.96 -10.91
N PRO A 15 28.41 -2.58 -12.08
CA PRO A 15 28.52 -1.84 -13.34
C PRO A 15 27.37 -0.88 -13.62
N TYR A 16 26.13 -1.27 -13.36
CA TYR A 16 24.96 -0.38 -13.54
C TYR A 16 24.94 0.78 -12.53
N GLN A 17 25.36 0.54 -11.27
CA GLN A 17 25.48 1.57 -10.24
C GLN A 17 26.58 2.58 -10.62
N LYS A 18 27.71 2.06 -11.13
CA LYS A 18 28.81 2.90 -11.60
C LYS A 18 28.37 3.83 -12.73
N ARG A 19 27.67 3.28 -13.75
CA ARG A 19 27.13 4.11 -14.85
C ARG A 19 26.23 5.22 -14.35
N TRP A 20 25.34 4.96 -13.39
CA TRP A 20 24.48 5.98 -12.77
C TRP A 20 25.27 7.07 -12.04
N VAL A 21 26.23 6.66 -11.23
CA VAL A 21 27.04 7.59 -10.41
C VAL A 21 27.99 8.45 -11.26
N GLU A 22 28.53 7.87 -12.34
CA GLU A 22 29.46 8.56 -13.25
C GLU A 22 28.75 9.39 -14.33
N ASP A 23 27.47 9.23 -14.50
CA ASP A 23 26.66 10.05 -15.38
C ASP A 23 26.59 11.49 -14.83
N THR A 24 27.20 12.42 -15.58
CA THR A 24 27.27 13.85 -15.24
C THR A 24 26.11 14.67 -15.79
N SER A 25 25.13 14.04 -16.44
CA SER A 25 23.94 14.70 -16.96
C SER A 25 23.19 15.40 -15.84
N ARG A 26 22.78 16.64 -16.09
CA ARG A 26 22.05 17.45 -15.12
C ARG A 26 20.69 16.89 -14.77
N LEU A 27 19.99 16.31 -15.75
CA LEU A 27 18.70 15.67 -15.58
C LEU A 27 18.87 14.17 -15.82
N LYS A 28 18.54 13.34 -14.82
CA LYS A 28 18.63 11.88 -14.90
C LYS A 28 17.33 11.24 -14.46
N LEU A 29 16.88 10.23 -15.20
CA LEU A 29 15.75 9.40 -14.83
C LEU A 29 16.13 7.93 -14.93
N ALA A 30 15.84 7.16 -13.88
CA ALA A 30 16.04 5.71 -13.89
C ALA A 30 14.76 4.95 -13.59
N VAL A 31 14.48 3.94 -14.42
CA VAL A 31 13.55 2.86 -14.13
C VAL A 31 14.35 1.68 -13.63
N LYS A 32 14.12 1.27 -12.42
CA LYS A 32 14.99 0.27 -11.77
C LYS A 32 14.18 -0.87 -11.14
N SER A 33 14.76 -2.05 -11.08
CA SER A 33 14.26 -3.16 -10.29
C SER A 33 14.31 -2.84 -8.79
N ARG A 34 13.45 -3.50 -8.03
CA ARG A 34 13.42 -3.39 -6.57
C ARG A 34 14.66 -4.03 -5.94
N GLN A 35 15.13 -3.46 -4.82
CA GLN A 35 16.18 -4.00 -3.95
C GLN A 35 17.56 -4.27 -4.62
N ILE A 36 17.88 -3.59 -5.72
CA ILE A 36 19.17 -3.74 -6.41
C ILE A 36 20.25 -2.74 -5.93
N GLY A 37 20.03 -2.06 -4.81
CA GLY A 37 20.98 -1.10 -4.22
C GLY A 37 21.11 0.22 -5.01
N TRP A 38 20.04 0.67 -5.67
CA TRP A 38 20.05 1.91 -6.44
C TRP A 38 20.12 3.15 -5.55
N THR A 39 19.25 3.22 -4.53
CA THR A 39 19.23 4.30 -3.52
C THR A 39 20.60 4.46 -2.85
N TRP A 40 21.20 3.35 -2.42
CA TRP A 40 22.53 3.28 -1.85
C TRP A 40 23.62 3.86 -2.79
N ALA A 41 23.59 3.49 -4.08
CA ALA A 41 24.53 4.02 -5.07
C ALA A 41 24.29 5.53 -5.32
N THR A 42 23.04 5.98 -5.28
CA THR A 42 22.70 7.41 -5.42
C THR A 42 23.22 8.22 -4.24
N ALA A 43 23.09 7.70 -3.01
CA ALA A 43 23.67 8.32 -1.80
C ALA A 43 25.20 8.47 -1.93
N TYR A 44 25.90 7.41 -2.40
CA TYR A 44 27.34 7.51 -2.68
C TYR A 44 27.67 8.59 -3.70
N GLY A 45 26.98 8.62 -4.84
CA GLY A 45 27.17 9.62 -5.89
C GLY A 45 26.93 11.03 -5.38
N LEU A 46 25.92 11.22 -4.55
CA LEU A 46 25.59 12.50 -3.94
C LEU A 46 26.70 12.99 -3.00
N ILE A 47 27.16 12.15 -2.07
CA ILE A 47 28.26 12.47 -1.15
C ILE A 47 29.53 12.80 -1.93
N ARG A 48 29.88 11.98 -2.93
CA ARG A 48 31.05 12.25 -3.79
C ARG A 48 30.99 13.63 -4.43
N ARG A 49 29.84 14.05 -4.96
CA ARG A 49 29.66 15.38 -5.56
C ARG A 49 29.74 16.51 -4.51
N LYS A 50 29.08 16.31 -3.35
CA LYS A 50 29.03 17.34 -2.29
C LYS A 50 30.32 17.48 -1.52
N ALA A 51 31.21 16.50 -1.52
CA ALA A 51 32.55 16.57 -0.93
C ALA A 51 33.56 17.39 -1.79
N LEU A 52 33.22 17.67 -3.06
CA LEU A 52 34.09 18.47 -3.92
C LEU A 52 34.16 19.91 -3.43
N LYS A 53 35.36 20.50 -3.46
CA LYS A 53 35.56 21.92 -3.13
C LYS A 53 34.82 22.89 -4.05
N THR A 54 34.47 22.43 -5.25
CA THR A 54 33.70 23.20 -6.25
C THR A 54 32.20 23.12 -6.04
N ALA A 55 31.72 22.27 -5.14
CA ALA A 55 30.29 22.18 -4.83
C ALA A 55 29.81 23.45 -4.10
N GLN A 56 28.66 24.00 -4.53
CA GLN A 56 28.16 25.28 -4.02
C GLN A 56 26.72 25.22 -3.52
N LEU A 57 25.99 24.11 -3.77
CA LEU A 57 24.56 24.02 -3.52
C LEU A 57 24.25 22.87 -2.59
N ASP A 58 23.27 23.05 -1.70
CA ASP A 58 22.68 22.02 -0.87
C ASP A 58 22.00 20.93 -1.74
N ALA A 59 21.71 19.78 -1.14
CA ALA A 59 20.93 18.74 -1.75
C ALA A 59 19.63 18.48 -0.96
N TRP A 60 18.56 18.17 -1.69
CA TRP A 60 17.23 17.94 -1.16
C TRP A 60 16.68 16.64 -1.72
N ILE A 61 16.48 15.67 -0.85
CA ILE A 61 15.98 14.35 -1.18
C ILE A 61 14.51 14.27 -0.74
N SER A 62 13.63 13.77 -1.61
CA SER A 62 12.30 13.31 -1.23
C SER A 62 12.24 11.82 -1.36
N SER A 63 11.93 11.14 -0.26
CA SER A 63 11.67 9.71 -0.22
C SER A 63 10.20 9.44 0.03
N ARG A 64 9.73 8.23 -0.28
CA ARG A 64 8.33 7.83 -0.17
C ARG A 64 7.72 8.10 1.22
N ASP A 65 8.51 7.84 2.27
CA ASP A 65 8.10 7.98 3.67
C ASP A 65 9.29 8.43 4.54
N GLU A 66 9.00 8.69 5.81
CA GLU A 66 9.98 9.16 6.78
C GLU A 66 11.08 8.14 7.06
N ILE A 67 10.74 6.84 7.10
CA ILE A 67 11.71 5.76 7.33
C ILE A 67 12.72 5.72 6.19
N GLN A 68 12.24 5.77 4.95
CA GLN A 68 13.11 5.80 3.77
C GLN A 68 13.98 7.07 3.72
N ALA A 69 13.43 8.22 4.10
CA ALA A 69 14.19 9.46 4.20
C ALA A 69 15.35 9.33 5.21
N ARG A 70 15.11 8.72 6.36
CA ARG A 70 16.15 8.47 7.37
C ARG A 70 17.19 7.48 6.86
N LEU A 71 16.78 6.36 6.27
CA LEU A 71 17.69 5.34 5.72
C LEU A 71 18.59 5.91 4.62
N PHE A 72 18.06 6.76 3.73
CA PHE A 72 18.85 7.43 2.72
C PHE A 72 19.96 8.28 3.35
N LEU A 73 19.65 9.02 4.42
CA LEU A 73 20.65 9.84 5.10
C LEU A 73 21.69 8.99 5.86
N GLU A 74 21.29 7.84 6.42
CA GLU A 74 22.21 6.89 7.05
C GLU A 74 23.23 6.35 6.04
N ASP A 75 22.81 6.05 4.82
CA ASP A 75 23.73 5.70 3.72
C ASP A 75 24.68 6.86 3.41
N CYS A 76 24.15 8.09 3.35
CA CYS A 76 24.99 9.28 3.16
C CYS A 76 26.05 9.46 4.26
N LYS A 77 25.68 9.26 5.53
CA LYS A 77 26.60 9.31 6.68
C LYS A 77 27.72 8.28 6.55
N SER A 78 27.33 7.04 6.23
CA SER A 78 28.29 5.95 6.04
C SER A 78 29.32 6.28 4.96
N PHE A 79 28.89 6.85 3.83
CA PHE A 79 29.79 7.25 2.76
C PHE A 79 30.61 8.50 3.10
N ALA A 80 30.07 9.45 3.84
CA ALA A 80 30.83 10.60 4.32
C ALA A 80 31.98 10.15 5.21
N GLY A 81 31.77 9.16 6.09
CA GLY A 81 32.83 8.56 6.89
C GLY A 81 33.89 7.81 6.06
N ILE A 82 33.46 7.01 5.07
CA ILE A 82 34.38 6.28 4.18
C ILE A 82 35.27 7.24 3.35
N LEU A 83 34.70 8.36 2.89
CA LEU A 83 35.40 9.34 2.06
C LEU A 83 36.15 10.41 2.88
N ASP A 84 36.13 10.30 4.20
CA ASP A 84 36.70 11.29 5.13
C ASP A 84 36.23 12.73 4.81
N ALA A 85 34.94 12.85 4.52
CA ALA A 85 34.35 14.08 4.00
C ALA A 85 33.98 15.09 5.09
N GLY A 86 34.36 14.86 6.36
CA GLY A 86 34.17 15.78 7.48
C GLY A 86 32.70 16.20 7.65
N ALA A 87 31.80 15.25 7.80
CA ALA A 87 30.38 15.52 7.90
C ALA A 87 29.87 15.48 9.35
N GLN A 88 28.88 16.33 9.67
CA GLN A 88 28.21 16.37 10.96
C GLN A 88 26.71 16.08 10.79
N ASP A 89 26.20 15.14 11.57
CA ASP A 89 24.78 14.82 11.64
C ASP A 89 24.04 15.78 12.58
N PHE A 90 23.04 16.47 12.08
CA PHE A 90 22.17 17.33 12.87
C PHE A 90 20.84 16.67 13.25
N GLY A 91 20.61 15.42 12.85
CA GLY A 91 19.35 14.75 13.09
C GLY A 91 18.17 15.40 12.35
N GLU A 92 16.97 15.27 12.92
CA GLU A 92 15.77 15.91 12.38
C GLU A 92 15.74 17.40 12.71
N ARG A 93 15.41 18.24 11.73
CA ARG A 93 15.30 19.69 11.86
C ARG A 93 14.05 20.21 11.16
N VAL A 94 13.38 21.16 11.79
CA VAL A 94 12.34 21.95 11.12
C VAL A 94 12.98 22.88 10.11
N ILE A 95 12.54 22.80 8.86
CA ILE A 95 13.17 23.47 7.71
C ILE A 95 12.35 24.62 7.13
N ASP A 96 11.12 24.81 7.59
CA ASP A 96 10.26 25.92 7.17
C ASP A 96 9.27 26.35 8.26
N ALA A 97 8.62 27.51 8.04
CA ALA A 97 7.64 28.09 8.97
C ALA A 97 6.35 27.25 9.11
N LYS A 98 6.11 26.26 8.24
CA LYS A 98 4.93 25.38 8.27
C LYS A 98 5.18 24.11 9.09
N GLY A 99 6.37 23.98 9.71
CA GLY A 99 6.72 22.83 10.52
C GLY A 99 7.20 21.61 9.72
N SER A 100 7.50 21.76 8.43
CA SER A 100 8.14 20.68 7.65
C SER A 100 9.50 20.36 8.22
N SER A 101 9.82 19.07 8.37
CA SER A 101 11.10 18.61 8.91
C SER A 101 11.92 17.87 7.84
N ALA A 102 13.23 17.83 8.07
CA ALA A 102 14.17 17.02 7.30
C ALA A 102 15.25 16.45 8.21
N TYR A 103 15.76 15.29 7.85
CA TYR A 103 17.01 14.77 8.40
C TYR A 103 18.17 15.46 7.71
N VAL A 104 19.08 16.07 8.46
CA VAL A 104 20.11 16.97 7.92
C VAL A 104 21.50 16.45 8.23
N LEU A 105 22.31 16.28 7.17
CA LEU A 105 23.75 16.03 7.25
C LEU A 105 24.50 17.25 6.69
N GLN A 106 25.33 17.88 7.50
CA GLN A 106 26.20 18.98 7.05
C GLN A 106 27.57 18.44 6.70
N MET A 107 28.05 18.75 5.49
CA MET A 107 29.38 18.42 4.99
C MET A 107 30.43 19.38 5.56
N GLY A 108 31.70 18.96 5.57
CA GLY A 108 32.82 19.78 6.07
C GLY A 108 33.01 21.12 5.34
N ASN A 109 32.52 21.25 4.11
CA ASN A 109 32.50 22.50 3.33
C ASN A 109 31.28 23.39 3.62
N GLY A 110 30.43 23.02 4.61
CA GLY A 110 29.25 23.79 5.03
C GLY A 110 27.96 23.46 4.25
N LEU A 111 28.01 22.67 3.16
CA LEU A 111 26.83 22.26 2.40
C LEU A 111 25.99 21.26 3.18
N ARG A 112 24.70 21.27 2.95
CA ARG A 112 23.76 20.38 3.62
C ARG A 112 23.12 19.38 2.66
N ILE A 113 22.92 18.18 3.16
CA ILE A 113 22.11 17.14 2.55
C ILE A 113 20.87 17.00 3.42
N ASN A 114 19.69 17.33 2.86
CA ASN A 114 18.43 17.37 3.56
C ASN A 114 17.55 16.26 3.00
N SER A 115 17.21 15.26 3.82
CA SER A 115 16.35 14.15 3.43
C SER A 115 14.97 14.30 4.08
N MET A 116 13.93 14.30 3.26
CA MET A 116 12.55 14.60 3.62
C MET A 116 11.61 13.47 3.21
N SER A 117 10.48 13.36 3.90
CA SER A 117 9.39 12.48 3.52
C SER A 117 8.62 13.00 2.28
N SER A 118 7.54 12.31 1.91
CA SER A 118 6.78 12.51 0.67
C SER A 118 5.98 13.82 0.55
N ASN A 119 6.05 14.74 1.52
CA ASN A 119 5.29 15.99 1.45
C ASN A 119 5.84 16.90 0.31
N PRO A 120 5.11 17.09 -0.82
CA PRO A 120 5.60 17.93 -1.92
C PRO A 120 5.83 19.38 -1.52
N ASP A 121 5.00 19.93 -0.61
CA ASP A 121 5.08 21.32 -0.19
C ASP A 121 6.37 21.62 0.59
N ALA A 122 6.98 20.60 1.21
CA ALA A 122 8.31 20.72 1.84
C ALA A 122 9.42 21.01 0.83
N GLN A 123 9.23 20.70 -0.45
CA GLN A 123 10.18 21.00 -1.53
C GLN A 123 10.09 22.45 -2.03
N ALA A 124 9.02 23.19 -1.69
CA ALA A 124 8.80 24.53 -2.20
C ALA A 124 9.90 25.50 -1.73
N GLY A 125 10.40 26.35 -2.63
CA GLY A 125 11.40 27.38 -2.34
C GLY A 125 12.83 26.87 -2.04
N LYS A 126 13.06 25.55 -2.02
CA LYS A 126 14.39 24.98 -1.82
C LYS A 126 15.19 25.06 -3.13
N ARG A 127 16.50 25.31 -3.04
CA ARG A 127 17.41 25.45 -4.20
C ARG A 127 18.55 24.45 -4.07
N GLY A 128 19.01 23.88 -5.20
CA GLY A 128 20.12 22.94 -5.24
C GLY A 128 19.77 21.63 -5.91
N ASP A 129 20.58 20.58 -5.64
CA ASP A 129 20.32 19.25 -6.19
C ASP A 129 19.01 18.69 -5.66
N ARG A 130 18.29 17.99 -6.53
CA ARG A 130 17.04 17.32 -6.23
C ARG A 130 17.19 15.84 -6.50
N VAL A 131 16.81 15.02 -5.53
CA VAL A 131 16.75 13.58 -5.65
C VAL A 131 15.34 13.15 -5.26
N LEU A 132 14.61 12.53 -6.20
CA LEU A 132 13.27 12.00 -5.99
C LEU A 132 13.35 10.46 -5.98
N ASP A 133 13.48 9.92 -4.77
CA ASP A 133 13.62 8.50 -4.51
C ASP A 133 12.23 7.84 -4.49
N GLU A 134 12.11 6.68 -5.14
CA GLU A 134 10.85 5.94 -5.32
C GLU A 134 9.71 6.86 -5.82
N PHE A 135 10.03 7.65 -6.84
CA PHE A 135 9.18 8.74 -7.34
C PHE A 135 7.76 8.32 -7.70
N ALA A 136 7.60 7.17 -8.35
CA ALA A 136 6.27 6.67 -8.72
C ALA A 136 5.40 6.27 -7.51
N LEU A 137 6.00 6.10 -6.33
CA LEU A 137 5.31 5.69 -5.10
C LEU A 137 4.87 6.87 -4.22
N HIS A 138 5.18 8.10 -4.61
CA HIS A 138 4.68 9.27 -3.89
C HIS A 138 3.18 9.47 -4.10
N PRO A 139 2.45 9.98 -3.10
CA PRO A 139 0.99 10.17 -3.20
C PRO A 139 0.56 11.11 -4.35
N ASP A 140 1.40 12.07 -4.72
CA ASP A 140 1.19 12.97 -5.85
C ASP A 140 2.51 13.27 -6.57
N PRO A 141 2.97 12.35 -7.44
CA PRO A 141 4.24 12.52 -8.17
C PRO A 141 4.25 13.75 -9.09
N ARG A 142 3.10 14.08 -9.69
CA ARG A 142 2.97 15.25 -10.57
C ARG A 142 3.21 16.56 -9.82
N LYS A 143 2.57 16.72 -8.65
CA LYS A 143 2.74 17.89 -7.79
C LYS A 143 4.19 17.97 -7.29
N LEU A 144 4.75 16.84 -6.83
CA LEU A 144 6.13 16.77 -6.37
C LEU A 144 7.11 17.21 -7.46
N TYR A 145 6.96 16.71 -8.69
CA TYR A 145 7.77 17.12 -9.84
C TYR A 145 7.65 18.63 -10.09
N SER A 146 6.42 19.14 -10.14
CA SER A 146 6.14 20.56 -10.45
C SER A 146 6.75 21.52 -9.43
N ILE A 147 6.82 21.13 -8.17
CA ILE A 147 7.39 21.92 -7.09
C ILE A 147 8.93 21.76 -7.02
N ALA A 148 9.44 20.54 -7.24
CA ALA A 148 10.86 20.27 -7.11
C ALA A 148 11.69 20.78 -8.33
N TYR A 149 11.17 20.65 -9.55
CA TYR A 149 11.89 20.99 -10.78
C TYR A 149 12.38 22.45 -10.83
N PRO A 150 11.61 23.49 -10.46
CA PRO A 150 12.10 24.86 -10.42
C PRO A 150 13.27 25.07 -9.45
N GLY A 151 13.45 24.21 -8.46
CA GLY A 151 14.53 24.28 -7.48
C GLY A 151 15.95 24.17 -8.06
N ILE A 152 16.08 23.61 -9.28
CA ILE A 152 17.35 23.50 -10.00
C ILE A 152 17.63 24.68 -10.94
N THR A 153 16.80 25.72 -10.97
CA THR A 153 16.95 26.85 -11.90
C THR A 153 18.30 27.56 -11.74
N TRP A 154 18.79 27.70 -10.54
CA TRP A 154 20.07 28.35 -10.22
C TRP A 154 21.27 27.39 -10.22
N GLY A 155 21.18 26.30 -10.92
CA GLY A 155 22.13 25.20 -10.91
C GLY A 155 21.57 23.99 -10.17
N GLY A 156 22.38 22.95 -9.99
CA GLY A 156 21.96 21.69 -9.38
C GLY A 156 21.50 20.65 -10.38
N ASN A 157 21.46 19.43 -9.92
CA ASN A 157 21.05 18.23 -10.67
C ASN A 157 19.64 17.80 -10.28
N PHE A 158 18.96 17.13 -11.18
CA PHE A 158 17.64 16.58 -10.96
C PHE A 158 17.65 15.07 -11.24
N GLU A 159 17.57 14.27 -10.20
CA GLU A 159 17.67 12.81 -10.26
C GLU A 159 16.34 12.21 -9.82
N ILE A 160 15.71 11.43 -10.70
CA ILE A 160 14.46 10.74 -10.45
C ILE A 160 14.68 9.25 -10.65
N PHE A 161 14.23 8.41 -9.71
CA PHE A 161 14.25 6.98 -9.91
C PHE A 161 13.16 6.26 -9.14
N SER A 162 12.63 5.18 -9.73
CA SER A 162 11.58 4.35 -9.15
C SER A 162 11.47 3.00 -9.85
N THR A 163 10.77 2.05 -9.21
CA THR A 163 10.04 1.01 -9.94
C THR A 163 8.86 1.65 -10.67
N PRO A 164 8.39 1.11 -11.82
CA PRO A 164 7.18 1.60 -12.49
C PRO A 164 5.92 1.37 -11.63
N ARG A 165 4.89 2.17 -11.90
CA ARG A 165 3.54 2.02 -11.34
C ARG A 165 2.54 2.31 -12.44
N GLY A 166 1.78 1.31 -12.85
CA GLY A 166 0.76 1.46 -13.88
C GLY A 166 1.15 2.20 -15.16
N SER A 167 0.51 1.87 -16.24
CA SER A 167 0.76 2.49 -17.56
C SER A 167 0.34 3.95 -17.65
N ASP A 168 -0.60 4.39 -16.80
CA ASP A 168 -1.15 5.75 -16.80
C ASP A 168 -0.49 6.68 -15.77
N SER A 169 0.45 6.17 -14.96
CA SER A 169 1.14 6.94 -13.93
C SER A 169 1.92 8.12 -14.53
N PHE A 170 2.10 9.18 -13.73
CA PHE A 170 2.89 10.32 -14.18
C PHE A 170 4.36 9.96 -14.45
N PHE A 171 4.90 9.00 -13.71
CA PHE A 171 6.25 8.49 -13.96
C PHE A 171 6.36 7.81 -15.32
N GLN A 172 5.35 7.00 -15.70
CA GLN A 172 5.33 6.38 -17.03
C GLN A 172 5.21 7.43 -18.14
N LYS A 173 4.38 8.48 -17.95
CA LYS A 173 4.27 9.59 -18.90
C LYS A 173 5.61 10.31 -19.12
N LEU A 174 6.42 10.48 -18.08
CA LEU A 174 7.78 11.02 -18.22
C LEU A 174 8.69 10.06 -19.02
N ILE A 175 8.60 8.76 -18.78
CA ILE A 175 9.36 7.76 -19.53
C ILE A 175 8.97 7.77 -21.01
N ASP A 176 7.68 7.85 -21.31
CA ASP A 176 7.16 7.87 -22.67
C ASP A 176 7.57 9.16 -23.39
N GLU A 177 7.56 10.31 -22.70
CA GLU A 177 8.09 11.58 -23.22
C GLU A 177 9.59 11.48 -23.55
N ILE A 178 10.38 10.82 -22.70
CA ILE A 178 11.80 10.60 -22.95
C ILE A 178 12.01 9.70 -24.18
N LYS A 179 11.25 8.61 -24.30
CA LYS A 179 11.33 7.70 -25.45
C LYS A 179 10.81 8.34 -26.74
N GLY A 180 9.83 9.23 -26.65
CA GLY A 180 9.18 9.91 -27.76
C GLY A 180 9.93 11.12 -28.34
N GLY A 181 11.15 11.41 -27.87
CA GLY A 181 11.96 12.53 -28.40
C GLY A 181 12.75 13.29 -27.36
N ASN A 182 12.51 13.03 -26.08
CA ASN A 182 13.29 13.56 -24.95
C ASN A 182 13.49 15.09 -24.96
N PRO A 183 12.42 15.89 -25.03
CA PRO A 183 12.53 17.35 -25.17
C PRO A 183 13.27 18.02 -24.00
N LYS A 184 13.23 17.38 -22.82
CA LYS A 184 13.91 17.87 -21.60
C LYS A 184 15.36 17.39 -21.49
N LYS A 185 15.83 16.53 -22.40
CA LYS A 185 17.20 15.98 -22.44
C LYS A 185 17.59 15.23 -21.16
N PHE A 186 16.69 14.37 -20.64
CA PHE A 186 17.03 13.46 -19.56
C PHE A 186 18.02 12.39 -20.02
N SER A 187 19.05 12.12 -19.24
CA SER A 187 19.77 10.84 -19.33
C SER A 187 18.87 9.75 -18.75
N PHE A 188 18.63 8.69 -19.53
CA PHE A 188 17.70 7.63 -19.19
C PHE A 188 18.41 6.32 -18.88
N HIS A 189 18.11 5.75 -17.72
CA HIS A 189 18.63 4.45 -17.28
C HIS A 189 17.47 3.49 -17.06
N LYS A 190 17.64 2.23 -17.48
CA LYS A 190 16.72 1.14 -17.15
C LYS A 190 17.52 -0.08 -16.71
N ILE A 191 17.16 -0.66 -15.55
CA ILE A 191 17.82 -1.86 -15.01
C ILE A 191 16.75 -2.79 -14.42
N THR A 192 16.56 -3.94 -15.07
CA THR A 192 15.73 -5.03 -14.59
C THR A 192 16.47 -5.90 -13.58
N LEU A 193 15.77 -6.84 -12.93
CA LEU A 193 16.43 -7.85 -12.09
C LEU A 193 17.42 -8.69 -12.91
N GLU A 194 17.04 -9.10 -14.10
CA GLU A 194 17.91 -9.86 -15.01
C GLU A 194 19.18 -9.09 -15.36
N ASP A 195 19.05 -7.78 -15.69
CA ASP A 195 20.19 -6.91 -15.94
C ASP A 195 21.11 -6.80 -14.73
N ALA A 196 20.56 -6.72 -13.53
CA ALA A 196 21.32 -6.61 -12.29
C ALA A 196 22.06 -7.93 -11.98
N LEU A 197 21.41 -9.08 -12.16
CA LEU A 197 22.00 -10.41 -12.01
C LEU A 197 23.17 -10.59 -12.98
N ASN A 198 22.97 -10.30 -14.26
CA ASN A 198 24.00 -10.36 -15.28
C ASN A 198 25.20 -9.43 -15.01
N GLN A 199 25.06 -8.46 -14.12
CA GLN A 199 26.10 -7.52 -13.72
C GLN A 199 26.66 -7.78 -12.31
N GLY A 200 26.43 -8.97 -11.76
CA GLY A 200 27.06 -9.46 -10.53
C GLY A 200 26.32 -9.08 -9.24
N PHE A 201 25.05 -8.73 -9.30
CA PHE A 201 24.26 -8.39 -8.13
C PHE A 201 24.19 -9.54 -7.13
N LEU A 202 23.91 -10.77 -7.59
CA LEU A 202 23.80 -11.95 -6.72
C LEU A 202 25.10 -12.22 -5.97
N ALA A 203 26.23 -12.23 -6.65
CA ALA A 203 27.53 -12.45 -6.03
C ALA A 203 27.89 -11.40 -4.97
N LYS A 204 27.40 -10.15 -5.13
CA LYS A 204 27.56 -9.09 -4.13
C LYS A 204 26.60 -9.27 -2.94
N LEU A 205 25.36 -9.68 -3.18
CA LEU A 205 24.37 -10.01 -2.17
C LEU A 205 24.85 -11.17 -1.29
N GLN A 206 25.31 -12.27 -1.89
CA GLN A 206 25.77 -13.48 -1.20
C GLN A 206 26.87 -13.18 -0.18
N LYS A 207 27.76 -12.22 -0.45
CA LYS A 207 28.80 -11.80 0.50
C LYS A 207 28.25 -11.14 1.77
N LYS A 208 27.00 -10.68 1.77
CA LYS A 208 26.35 -10.00 2.90
C LYS A 208 25.34 -10.86 3.63
N LEU A 209 24.96 -11.99 3.05
CA LEU A 209 24.01 -12.91 3.66
C LEU A 209 24.64 -13.67 4.83
N PRO A 210 23.87 -13.97 5.89
CA PRO A 210 24.34 -14.77 7.00
C PRO A 210 24.67 -16.19 6.56
N ALA A 211 25.56 -16.86 7.28
CA ALA A 211 25.90 -18.25 7.04
C ALA A 211 24.66 -19.16 7.13
N GLY A 212 24.46 -20.02 6.13
CA GLY A 212 23.32 -20.94 6.06
C GLY A 212 22.06 -20.37 5.40
N ASP A 213 22.09 -19.14 4.89
CA ASP A 213 21.01 -18.60 4.05
C ASP A 213 20.95 -19.37 2.72
N GLU A 214 19.77 -19.88 2.35
CA GLU A 214 19.58 -20.70 1.14
C GLU A 214 20.04 -20.01 -0.14
N ARG A 215 19.95 -18.69 -0.20
CA ARG A 215 20.36 -17.87 -1.35
C ARG A 215 21.88 -17.89 -1.59
N GLN A 216 22.69 -18.32 -0.61
CA GLN A 216 24.13 -18.46 -0.79
C GLN A 216 24.51 -19.58 -1.79
N ALA A 217 23.65 -20.59 -1.93
CA ALA A 217 23.87 -21.72 -2.84
C ALA A 217 23.22 -21.52 -4.22
N MET A 218 22.47 -20.44 -4.43
CA MET A 218 21.75 -20.16 -5.69
C MET A 218 22.72 -19.58 -6.74
N ASP A 219 22.51 -19.98 -7.99
CA ASP A 219 22.97 -19.24 -9.16
C ASP A 219 21.96 -18.15 -9.57
N GLU A 220 22.28 -17.39 -10.61
CA GLU A 220 21.44 -16.29 -11.07
C GLU A 220 20.04 -16.74 -11.52
N ALA A 221 19.93 -17.91 -12.15
CA ALA A 221 18.65 -18.46 -12.61
C ALA A 221 17.79 -18.92 -11.45
N ALA A 222 18.38 -19.68 -10.51
CA ALA A 222 17.68 -20.13 -9.31
C ALA A 222 17.24 -18.95 -8.44
N TYR A 223 18.05 -17.90 -8.33
CA TYR A 223 17.68 -16.68 -7.60
C TYR A 223 16.55 -15.91 -8.31
N PHE A 224 16.58 -15.83 -9.64
CA PHE A 224 15.51 -15.21 -10.41
C PHE A 224 14.18 -15.92 -10.18
N ASP A 225 14.17 -17.26 -10.26
CA ASP A 225 12.97 -18.07 -10.01
C ASP A 225 12.51 -17.97 -8.55
N PHE A 226 13.42 -17.92 -7.61
CA PHE A 226 13.13 -17.69 -6.18
C PHE A 226 12.40 -16.38 -5.95
N ILE A 227 12.87 -15.29 -6.55
CA ILE A 227 12.20 -13.97 -6.45
C ILE A 227 10.83 -14.02 -7.14
N LYS A 228 10.73 -14.63 -8.33
CA LYS A 228 9.47 -14.75 -9.07
C LYS A 228 8.42 -15.53 -8.27
N ALA A 229 8.82 -16.65 -7.69
CA ALA A 229 7.95 -17.47 -6.84
C ALA A 229 7.50 -16.76 -5.54
N GLY A 230 8.33 -15.84 -5.03
CA GLY A 230 8.01 -15.04 -3.84
C GLY A 230 7.02 -13.90 -4.09
N CYS A 231 6.78 -13.53 -5.36
CA CYS A 231 5.84 -12.47 -5.72
C CYS A 231 4.38 -12.91 -5.55
N ALA A 232 3.50 -11.94 -5.36
CA ALA A 232 2.07 -12.18 -5.22
C ALA A 232 1.46 -12.75 -6.50
N ASP A 233 1.87 -12.22 -7.65
CA ASP A 233 1.45 -12.60 -8.99
C ASP A 233 2.50 -12.19 -10.03
N GLU A 234 2.27 -12.55 -11.28
CA GLU A 234 3.18 -12.23 -12.39
C GLU A 234 3.19 -10.73 -12.73
N GLU A 235 2.05 -10.03 -12.57
CA GLU A 235 1.97 -8.57 -12.78
C GLU A 235 2.87 -7.84 -11.78
N THR A 236 2.82 -8.23 -10.51
CA THR A 236 3.71 -7.69 -9.46
C THR A 236 5.18 -7.98 -9.76
N PHE A 237 5.52 -9.20 -10.19
CA PHE A 237 6.89 -9.53 -10.59
C PHE A 237 7.36 -8.67 -11.76
N ASN A 238 6.53 -8.55 -12.80
CA ASN A 238 6.85 -7.76 -13.99
C ASN A 238 7.06 -6.29 -13.62
N GLN A 239 6.20 -5.72 -12.79
CA GLN A 239 6.29 -4.33 -12.40
C GLN A 239 7.49 -4.05 -11.47
N GLU A 240 7.64 -4.82 -10.40
CA GLU A 240 8.63 -4.55 -9.36
C GLU A 240 10.05 -4.97 -9.76
N TYR A 241 10.20 -6.00 -10.60
CA TYR A 241 11.51 -6.59 -10.92
C TYR A 241 11.90 -6.48 -12.39
N MET A 242 10.94 -6.58 -13.31
CA MET A 242 11.23 -6.53 -14.75
C MET A 242 11.04 -5.13 -15.35
N CYS A 243 10.65 -4.15 -14.55
CA CYS A 243 10.41 -2.77 -14.98
C CYS A 243 9.40 -2.67 -16.15
N ILE A 244 8.34 -3.48 -16.10
CA ILE A 244 7.22 -3.47 -17.03
C ILE A 244 6.03 -2.90 -16.29
N PRO A 245 5.50 -1.71 -16.70
CA PRO A 245 4.34 -1.14 -16.02
C PRO A 245 3.11 -2.03 -16.22
N SER A 246 2.30 -2.17 -15.17
CA SER A 246 1.03 -2.87 -15.26
C SER A 246 0.05 -2.10 -16.16
N ASN A 247 -0.84 -2.83 -16.82
CA ASN A 247 -1.87 -2.21 -17.66
C ASN A 247 -3.05 -1.73 -16.78
N ASP A 248 -3.12 -0.43 -16.50
CA ASP A 248 -4.21 0.18 -15.74
C ASP A 248 -5.51 0.35 -16.53
N ALA A 249 -5.46 0.29 -17.86
CA ALA A 249 -6.65 0.50 -18.70
C ALA A 249 -7.74 -0.57 -18.49
N THR A 250 -7.37 -1.77 -18.05
CA THR A 250 -8.29 -2.87 -17.76
C THR A 250 -8.53 -3.09 -16.28
N ALA A 251 -7.74 -2.47 -15.42
CA ALA A 251 -7.87 -2.62 -13.96
C ALA A 251 -9.02 -1.76 -13.43
N PHE A 252 -9.88 -2.36 -12.63
CA PHE A 252 -10.95 -1.63 -11.96
C PHE A 252 -10.41 -0.65 -10.91
N ILE A 253 -9.36 -1.04 -10.19
CA ILE A 253 -8.63 -0.20 -9.22
C ILE A 253 -7.20 0.00 -9.71
N SER A 254 -6.78 1.24 -9.94
CA SER A 254 -5.43 1.57 -10.39
C SER A 254 -4.44 1.64 -9.22
N TYR A 255 -3.14 1.50 -9.51
CA TYR A 255 -2.10 1.72 -8.49
C TYR A 255 -2.09 3.15 -7.95
N GLU A 256 -2.42 4.16 -8.77
CA GLU A 256 -2.51 5.55 -8.32
C GLU A 256 -3.57 5.73 -7.23
N MET A 257 -4.72 5.05 -7.37
CA MET A 257 -5.76 5.05 -6.33
C MET A 257 -5.26 4.39 -5.03
N LEU A 258 -4.52 3.28 -5.12
CA LEU A 258 -4.00 2.58 -3.96
C LEU A 258 -2.91 3.39 -3.25
N ASP A 259 -1.91 3.90 -4.00
CA ASP A 259 -0.77 4.62 -3.45
C ASP A 259 -1.18 5.91 -2.71
N GLY A 260 -2.24 6.59 -3.18
CA GLY A 260 -2.80 7.78 -2.50
C GLY A 260 -3.52 7.50 -1.17
N ASN A 261 -3.76 6.23 -0.85
CA ASN A 261 -4.63 5.84 0.28
C ASN A 261 -3.96 4.91 1.31
N ARG A 262 -2.65 4.67 1.21
CA ARG A 262 -1.93 3.78 2.12
C ARG A 262 -1.79 4.33 3.53
N VAL A 263 -1.87 3.45 4.50
CA VAL A 263 -1.51 3.72 5.89
C VAL A 263 -0.55 2.65 6.40
N HIS A 264 0.45 3.08 7.16
CA HIS A 264 1.47 2.19 7.72
C HIS A 264 0.96 1.43 8.93
N GLY A 265 1.48 0.22 9.10
CA GLY A 265 1.14 -0.64 10.21
C GLY A 265 2.21 -1.69 10.49
N SER A 266 2.00 -2.46 11.53
CA SER A 266 2.82 -3.61 11.91
C SER A 266 2.13 -4.91 11.49
N VAL A 267 2.90 -5.90 11.07
CA VAL A 267 2.41 -7.23 10.70
C VAL A 267 2.88 -8.26 11.71
N ASP A 268 1.95 -9.01 12.26
CA ASP A 268 2.20 -10.19 13.10
C ASP A 268 1.72 -11.44 12.34
N ARG A 269 2.52 -12.52 12.36
CA ARG A 269 2.21 -13.76 11.67
C ARG A 269 2.34 -14.94 12.62
N LYS A 270 1.24 -15.68 12.78
CA LYS A 270 1.20 -16.92 13.56
C LYS A 270 0.99 -18.10 12.63
N THR A 271 1.85 -19.10 12.74
CA THR A 271 1.76 -20.34 11.98
C THR A 271 1.39 -21.51 12.89
N GLY A 272 0.71 -22.47 12.34
CA GLY A 272 0.29 -23.70 13.01
C GLY A 272 -0.03 -24.79 11.98
N THR A 273 -0.66 -25.86 12.42
CA THR A 273 -1.10 -26.95 11.54
C THR A 273 -2.54 -27.32 11.90
N VAL A 274 -3.39 -27.48 10.90
CA VAL A 274 -4.78 -27.95 11.02
C VAL A 274 -4.96 -29.08 10.02
N ASP A 275 -5.39 -30.25 10.49
CA ASP A 275 -5.59 -31.46 9.67
C ASP A 275 -4.38 -31.81 8.79
N GLY A 276 -3.17 -31.67 9.33
CA GLY A 276 -1.91 -31.92 8.62
C GLY A 276 -1.51 -30.87 7.59
N LYS A 277 -2.29 -29.82 7.38
CA LYS A 277 -2.00 -28.69 6.46
C LYS A 277 -1.49 -27.47 7.22
N PRO A 278 -0.57 -26.70 6.65
CA PRO A 278 -0.12 -25.43 7.26
C PRO A 278 -1.32 -24.46 7.46
N SER A 279 -1.44 -23.95 8.68
CA SER A 279 -2.41 -22.91 9.06
C SER A 279 -1.68 -21.60 9.34
N VAL A 280 -2.19 -20.50 8.82
CA VAL A 280 -1.55 -19.18 8.96
C VAL A 280 -2.59 -18.14 9.34
N ILE A 281 -2.28 -17.36 10.39
CA ILE A 281 -3.03 -16.15 10.74
C ILE A 281 -2.05 -14.97 10.60
N THR A 282 -2.33 -14.08 9.66
CA THR A 282 -1.59 -12.83 9.51
C THR A 282 -2.46 -11.69 10.02
N THR A 283 -1.93 -10.86 10.89
CA THR A 283 -2.65 -9.71 11.43
C THR A 283 -1.83 -8.45 11.18
N TRP A 284 -2.36 -7.55 10.36
CA TRP A 284 -1.83 -6.20 10.21
C TRP A 284 -2.56 -5.28 11.20
N ARG A 285 -1.83 -4.34 11.83
CA ARG A 285 -2.38 -3.35 12.75
C ARG A 285 -1.87 -1.97 12.43
N ASN A 286 -2.78 -1.01 12.41
CA ASN A 286 -2.43 0.39 12.25
C ASN A 286 -1.61 0.88 13.45
N THR A 287 -0.47 1.49 13.20
CA THR A 287 0.41 2.03 14.26
C THR A 287 -0.04 3.39 14.76
N ALA A 288 -0.65 4.20 13.90
CA ALA A 288 -1.16 5.54 14.25
C ALA A 288 -2.54 5.50 14.91
N VAL A 289 -3.37 4.51 14.56
CA VAL A 289 -4.73 4.33 15.09
C VAL A 289 -4.85 2.94 15.71
N PRO A 290 -4.24 2.69 16.88
CA PRO A 290 -4.28 1.38 17.50
C PRO A 290 -5.69 1.01 17.98
N ARG A 291 -5.99 -0.30 17.99
CA ARG A 291 -7.31 -0.84 18.37
C ARG A 291 -7.77 -0.36 19.75
N SER A 292 -6.86 -0.20 20.70
CA SER A 292 -7.17 0.28 22.06
C SER A 292 -7.72 1.70 22.08
N LEU A 293 -7.16 2.60 21.24
CA LEU A 293 -7.63 3.97 21.11
C LEU A 293 -8.96 4.02 20.33
N SER A 294 -9.04 3.32 19.22
CA SER A 294 -10.24 3.29 18.38
C SER A 294 -11.42 2.64 19.09
N ALA A 295 -11.19 1.62 19.93
CA ALA A 295 -12.24 0.94 20.68
C ALA A 295 -12.92 1.81 21.77
N SER A 296 -12.38 2.97 22.11
CA SER A 296 -12.92 3.84 23.17
C SER A 296 -13.56 5.13 22.63
N LEU A 297 -13.16 5.62 21.45
CA LEU A 297 -13.49 6.96 20.99
C LEU A 297 -14.10 7.05 19.59
N LEU A 298 -13.90 6.03 18.73
CA LEU A 298 -14.26 6.09 17.31
C LEU A 298 -15.37 5.09 16.97
N SER A 299 -16.20 5.43 16.00
CA SER A 299 -17.16 4.49 15.41
C SER A 299 -16.40 3.47 14.56
N LEU A 300 -16.61 2.17 14.86
CA LEU A 300 -15.95 1.07 14.18
C LEU A 300 -16.94 0.32 13.27
N TYR A 301 -16.41 -0.17 12.16
CA TYR A 301 -17.13 -0.96 11.16
C TYR A 301 -16.28 -2.17 10.80
N LEU A 302 -16.95 -3.31 10.59
CA LEU A 302 -16.30 -4.59 10.29
C LEU A 302 -16.87 -5.16 8.99
N GLY A 303 -16.00 -5.56 8.07
CA GLY A 303 -16.35 -6.37 6.92
C GLY A 303 -15.68 -7.74 7.02
N VAL A 304 -16.42 -8.79 6.70
CA VAL A 304 -15.94 -10.17 6.80
C VAL A 304 -16.27 -10.92 5.54
N ASP A 305 -15.24 -11.35 4.82
CA ASP A 305 -15.32 -12.36 3.78
C ASP A 305 -14.94 -13.71 4.39
N TYR A 306 -15.87 -14.68 4.33
CA TYR A 306 -15.78 -15.91 5.11
C TYR A 306 -15.59 -17.12 4.22
N ALA A 307 -14.45 -17.79 4.36
CA ALA A 307 -14.07 -18.88 3.47
C ALA A 307 -13.65 -20.17 4.19
N ARG A 308 -13.52 -21.27 3.43
CA ARG A 308 -13.09 -22.60 3.89
C ARG A 308 -11.89 -23.09 3.07
N HIS A 309 -11.00 -23.84 3.71
CA HIS A 309 -9.92 -24.68 3.19
C HIS A 309 -8.85 -24.02 2.30
N GLU A 310 -9.15 -23.51 1.13
CA GLU A 310 -8.14 -22.96 0.21
C GLU A 310 -8.21 -21.45 0.06
N ASP A 311 -9.38 -20.88 0.31
CA ASP A 311 -9.63 -19.44 0.26
C ASP A 311 -9.31 -18.78 1.60
N LEU A 312 -9.17 -17.46 1.59
CA LEU A 312 -8.75 -16.67 2.71
C LEU A 312 -9.96 -16.11 3.46
N THR A 313 -10.14 -16.47 4.75
CA THR A 313 -11.09 -15.69 5.57
C THR A 313 -10.45 -14.37 5.95
N VAL A 314 -11.13 -13.29 5.63
CA VAL A 314 -10.64 -11.92 5.84
C VAL A 314 -11.58 -11.17 6.76
N MET A 315 -11.01 -10.52 7.79
CA MET A 315 -11.74 -9.61 8.68
C MET A 315 -11.09 -8.23 8.62
N TRP A 316 -11.83 -7.25 8.09
CA TRP A 316 -11.39 -5.89 7.90
C TRP A 316 -12.09 -4.96 8.89
N LEU A 317 -11.37 -4.50 9.91
CA LEU A 317 -11.85 -3.54 10.90
C LEU A 317 -11.37 -2.14 10.55
N ALA A 318 -12.28 -1.18 10.43
CA ALA A 318 -11.95 0.22 10.17
C ALA A 318 -12.68 1.15 11.15
N ALA A 319 -12.06 2.31 11.39
CA ALA A 319 -12.62 3.42 12.15
C ALA A 319 -13.07 4.55 11.23
N ASP A 320 -14.17 5.19 11.54
CA ASP A 320 -14.57 6.45 10.91
C ASP A 320 -13.87 7.62 11.62
N ILE A 321 -13.01 8.32 10.89
CA ILE A 321 -12.30 9.51 11.38
C ILE A 321 -12.67 10.66 10.46
N ALA A 322 -13.55 11.54 10.93
CA ALA A 322 -14.02 12.70 10.18
C ALA A 322 -14.54 12.38 8.76
N GLY A 323 -15.26 11.27 8.61
CA GLY A 323 -15.80 10.82 7.32
C GLY A 323 -14.88 9.90 6.53
N VAL A 324 -13.61 9.79 6.89
CA VAL A 324 -12.63 8.89 6.27
C VAL A 324 -12.63 7.53 6.98
N LEU A 325 -12.79 6.43 6.23
CA LEU A 325 -12.61 5.08 6.75
C LEU A 325 -11.12 4.73 6.78
N VAL A 326 -10.59 4.55 7.99
CA VAL A 326 -9.19 4.23 8.24
C VAL A 326 -9.07 2.81 8.80
N PRO A 327 -8.34 1.88 8.16
CA PRO A 327 -8.18 0.53 8.66
C PRO A 327 -7.45 0.55 10.00
N VAL A 328 -7.99 -0.17 10.97
CA VAL A 328 -7.45 -0.36 12.33
C VAL A 328 -6.74 -1.70 12.44
N GLU A 329 -7.38 -2.74 11.94
CA GLU A 329 -6.83 -4.10 11.92
C GLU A 329 -7.34 -4.86 10.70
N LEU A 330 -6.44 -5.58 10.04
CA LEU A 330 -6.75 -6.55 8.99
C LEU A 330 -6.26 -7.92 9.45
N LYS A 331 -7.17 -8.89 9.56
CA LYS A 331 -6.84 -10.26 9.94
C LYS A 331 -7.13 -11.20 8.77
N LEU A 332 -6.09 -11.92 8.35
CA LEU A 332 -6.11 -12.89 7.26
C LEU A 332 -5.92 -14.28 7.84
N MET A 333 -6.84 -15.18 7.57
CA MET A 333 -6.84 -16.53 8.12
C MET A 333 -6.88 -17.57 6.99
N LYS A 334 -5.79 -18.33 6.83
CA LYS A 334 -5.69 -19.42 5.85
C LYS A 334 -5.64 -20.78 6.55
N ASN A 335 -6.47 -21.71 6.13
CA ASN A 335 -6.61 -23.06 6.73
C ASN A 335 -6.84 -23.02 8.25
N VAL A 336 -7.74 -22.16 8.72
CA VAL A 336 -8.10 -22.02 10.14
C VAL A 336 -9.47 -22.69 10.37
N THR A 337 -9.61 -23.39 11.48
CA THR A 337 -10.89 -24.05 11.83
C THR A 337 -12.02 -23.04 11.99
N PHE A 338 -13.26 -23.42 11.65
CA PHE A 338 -14.44 -22.57 11.82
C PHE A 338 -14.65 -22.11 13.27
N LYS A 339 -14.34 -22.98 14.24
CA LYS A 339 -14.39 -22.61 15.65
C LYS A 339 -13.49 -21.41 15.91
N ARG A 340 -12.23 -21.45 15.46
CA ARG A 340 -11.26 -20.36 15.66
C ARG A 340 -11.63 -19.09 14.89
N GLN A 341 -12.22 -19.23 13.71
CA GLN A 341 -12.74 -18.09 12.95
C GLN A 341 -13.92 -17.43 13.67
N ARG A 342 -14.86 -18.21 14.22
CA ARG A 342 -15.97 -17.69 15.02
C ARG A 342 -15.50 -17.02 16.32
N GLU A 343 -14.53 -17.59 17.02
CA GLU A 343 -13.91 -16.96 18.19
C GLU A 343 -13.31 -15.60 17.85
N ALA A 344 -12.58 -15.50 16.72
CA ALA A 344 -12.01 -14.25 16.26
C ALA A 344 -13.10 -13.21 15.88
N LEU A 345 -14.19 -13.65 15.28
CA LEU A 345 -15.34 -12.80 14.96
C LEU A 345 -16.03 -12.29 16.24
N ASP A 346 -16.23 -13.18 17.23
CA ASP A 346 -16.78 -12.84 18.53
C ASP A 346 -15.92 -11.77 19.24
N GLU A 347 -14.58 -11.85 19.16
CA GLU A 347 -13.68 -10.84 19.72
C GLU A 347 -13.97 -9.43 19.16
N TYR A 348 -14.26 -9.29 17.87
CA TYR A 348 -14.62 -8.00 17.27
C TYR A 348 -16.04 -7.56 17.68
N MET A 349 -16.98 -8.47 17.69
CA MET A 349 -18.38 -8.18 18.04
C MET A 349 -18.56 -7.72 19.49
N THR A 350 -17.61 -8.02 20.40
CA THR A 350 -17.60 -7.53 21.78
C THR A 350 -17.16 -6.08 21.91
N LEU A 351 -16.58 -5.46 20.87
CA LEU A 351 -16.19 -4.06 20.89
C LEU A 351 -17.42 -3.16 21.07
N LYS A 352 -17.41 -2.32 22.12
CA LYS A 352 -18.57 -1.50 22.49
C LYS A 352 -19.00 -0.51 21.42
N ASN A 353 -18.03 0.02 20.68
CA ASN A 353 -18.24 1.04 19.63
C ASN A 353 -18.21 0.46 18.22
N LEU A 354 -18.25 -0.87 18.06
CA LEU A 354 -18.53 -1.49 16.77
C LEU A 354 -20.01 -1.22 16.40
N CYS A 355 -20.20 -0.35 15.41
CA CYS A 355 -21.54 0.05 14.97
C CYS A 355 -22.24 -1.05 14.17
N ARG A 356 -21.49 -1.70 13.27
CA ARG A 356 -22.05 -2.70 12.36
C ARG A 356 -20.95 -3.64 11.83
N CYS A 357 -21.32 -4.86 11.57
CA CYS A 357 -20.57 -5.88 10.84
C CYS A 357 -21.37 -6.33 9.64
N CYS A 358 -20.83 -6.23 8.42
CA CYS A 358 -21.34 -6.90 7.23
C CYS A 358 -20.51 -8.16 6.97
N PHE A 359 -21.18 -9.28 6.75
CA PHE A 359 -20.59 -10.61 6.68
C PHE A 359 -21.08 -11.34 5.43
N ASP A 360 -20.15 -11.87 4.63
CA ASP A 360 -20.53 -12.70 3.49
C ASP A 360 -21.13 -14.02 3.97
N MET A 361 -22.43 -14.19 3.70
CA MET A 361 -23.16 -15.41 3.99
C MET A 361 -23.22 -16.39 2.82
N THR A 362 -22.55 -16.14 1.72
CA THR A 362 -22.64 -16.95 0.51
C THR A 362 -22.06 -18.35 0.76
N GLY A 363 -22.85 -19.38 0.50
CA GLY A 363 -22.41 -20.77 0.66
C GLY A 363 -22.20 -21.20 2.11
N ILE A 364 -20.95 -21.42 2.52
CA ILE A 364 -20.61 -22.02 3.83
C ILE A 364 -20.84 -21.05 5.01
N GLY A 365 -20.94 -19.75 4.74
CA GLY A 365 -21.16 -18.72 5.75
C GLY A 365 -22.57 -18.75 6.39
N GLU A 366 -23.54 -19.44 5.80
CA GLU A 366 -24.96 -19.35 6.15
C GLU A 366 -25.24 -19.73 7.62
N GLU A 367 -24.76 -20.90 8.07
CA GLU A 367 -24.90 -21.34 9.48
C GLU A 367 -24.26 -20.36 10.48
N THR A 368 -23.05 -19.93 10.16
CA THR A 368 -22.34 -18.95 11.02
C THR A 368 -23.08 -17.62 11.04
N ALA A 369 -23.61 -17.17 9.89
CA ALA A 369 -24.36 -15.93 9.77
C ALA A 369 -25.65 -15.95 10.60
N GLU A 370 -26.43 -17.04 10.57
CA GLU A 370 -27.64 -17.19 11.38
C GLU A 370 -27.32 -17.16 12.88
N ALA A 371 -26.32 -17.92 13.32
CA ALA A 371 -25.90 -17.96 14.72
C ALA A 371 -25.44 -16.58 15.22
N MET A 372 -24.63 -15.88 14.44
CA MET A 372 -24.11 -14.55 14.80
C MET A 372 -25.22 -13.49 14.74
N ARG A 373 -26.11 -13.54 13.77
CA ARG A 373 -27.29 -12.67 13.69
C ARG A 373 -28.23 -12.83 14.89
N SER A 374 -28.47 -14.08 15.30
CA SER A 374 -29.24 -14.38 16.50
C SER A 374 -28.60 -13.81 17.76
N LYS A 375 -27.27 -13.93 17.89
CA LYS A 375 -26.50 -13.48 19.06
C LYS A 375 -26.37 -11.97 19.16
N TYR A 376 -26.09 -11.27 18.04
CA TYR A 376 -25.71 -9.85 18.02
C TYR A 376 -26.77 -8.92 17.43
N GLY A 377 -27.87 -9.49 16.93
CA GLY A 377 -29.01 -8.73 16.44
C GLY A 377 -28.65 -7.82 15.25
N TYR A 378 -29.13 -6.59 15.26
CA TYR A 378 -28.99 -5.63 14.16
C TYR A 378 -27.53 -5.18 13.89
N ARG A 379 -26.63 -5.39 14.83
CA ARG A 379 -25.19 -5.06 14.65
C ARG A 379 -24.47 -6.01 13.71
N PHE A 380 -25.04 -7.18 13.43
CA PHE A 380 -24.52 -8.17 12.52
C PHE A 380 -25.44 -8.32 11.32
N GLU A 381 -24.95 -8.04 10.14
CA GLU A 381 -25.72 -8.09 8.89
C GLU A 381 -25.13 -9.10 7.92
N PRO A 382 -25.85 -10.21 7.67
CA PRO A 382 -25.52 -11.12 6.60
C PRO A 382 -25.76 -10.48 5.23
N VAL A 383 -24.78 -10.55 4.35
CA VAL A 383 -24.83 -10.08 2.96
C VAL A 383 -24.65 -11.27 2.04
N ARG A 384 -25.57 -11.46 1.08
CA ARG A 384 -25.42 -12.49 0.06
C ARG A 384 -24.79 -11.86 -1.19
N PHE A 385 -23.69 -12.43 -1.66
CA PHE A 385 -23.06 -11.98 -2.89
C PHE A 385 -23.86 -12.43 -4.11
N THR A 386 -24.36 -11.45 -4.83
CA THR A 386 -24.97 -11.54 -6.17
C THR A 386 -24.20 -10.64 -7.12
N MET A 387 -24.45 -10.68 -8.40
CA MET A 387 -23.87 -9.71 -9.35
C MET A 387 -24.24 -8.27 -8.96
N GLU A 388 -25.50 -8.04 -8.61
CA GLU A 388 -26.00 -6.72 -8.22
C GLU A 388 -25.39 -6.22 -6.90
N SER A 389 -25.30 -7.08 -5.84
CA SER A 389 -24.69 -6.67 -4.58
C SER A 389 -23.17 -6.42 -4.72
N LYS A 390 -22.47 -7.19 -5.55
CA LYS A 390 -21.06 -6.94 -5.86
C LYS A 390 -20.87 -5.61 -6.59
N GLU A 391 -21.71 -5.31 -7.56
CA GLU A 391 -21.69 -4.04 -8.28
C GLU A 391 -21.95 -2.86 -7.34
N SER A 392 -22.99 -2.95 -6.51
CA SER A 392 -23.35 -1.87 -5.56
C SER A 392 -22.29 -1.61 -4.49
N MET A 393 -21.41 -2.57 -4.19
CA MET A 393 -20.31 -2.42 -3.24
C MET A 393 -18.99 -2.02 -3.90
N ALA A 394 -18.71 -2.50 -5.13
CA ALA A 394 -17.44 -2.26 -5.80
C ALA A 394 -17.25 -0.81 -6.22
N TYR A 395 -18.24 -0.19 -6.88
CA TYR A 395 -18.14 1.20 -7.31
C TYR A 395 -17.94 2.19 -6.16
N PRO A 396 -18.67 2.10 -5.04
CA PRO A 396 -18.43 2.99 -3.90
C PRO A 396 -17.01 2.92 -3.33
N ILE A 397 -16.40 1.74 -3.25
CA ILE A 397 -14.99 1.62 -2.83
C ILE A 397 -14.06 2.34 -3.80
N ARG A 398 -14.28 2.18 -5.10
CA ARG A 398 -13.49 2.89 -6.11
C ARG A 398 -13.61 4.40 -5.94
N HIS A 399 -14.83 4.94 -5.83
CA HIS A 399 -15.07 6.38 -5.61
C HIS A 399 -14.42 6.87 -4.31
N ASP A 400 -14.57 6.11 -3.22
CA ASP A 400 -13.98 6.48 -1.94
C ASP A 400 -12.43 6.46 -1.99
N LEU A 401 -11.81 5.62 -2.83
CA LEU A 401 -10.36 5.65 -3.10
C LEU A 401 -9.96 6.86 -3.97
N GLU A 402 -10.75 7.20 -4.99
CA GLU A 402 -10.56 8.40 -5.82
C GLU A 402 -10.65 9.68 -4.95
N ASP A 403 -11.65 9.75 -4.07
CA ASP A 403 -11.90 10.88 -3.15
C ASP A 403 -11.01 10.87 -1.90
N LYS A 404 -10.16 9.83 -1.72
CA LYS A 404 -9.26 9.63 -0.56
C LYS A 404 -9.99 9.49 0.78
N THR A 405 -11.24 9.05 0.76
CA THR A 405 -12.10 8.83 1.94
C THR A 405 -12.07 7.38 2.45
N PHE A 406 -11.36 6.49 1.76
CA PHE A 406 -11.09 5.11 2.18
C PHE A 406 -9.60 4.84 2.19
N LYS A 407 -9.04 4.51 3.34
CA LYS A 407 -7.62 4.16 3.48
C LYS A 407 -7.41 2.65 3.49
N ILE A 408 -6.23 2.22 3.05
CA ILE A 408 -5.86 0.80 2.96
C ILE A 408 -4.54 0.52 3.69
N PRO A 409 -4.33 -0.70 4.20
CA PRO A 409 -3.04 -1.13 4.72
C PRO A 409 -1.93 -1.07 3.66
N ASP A 410 -0.76 -0.55 4.02
CA ASP A 410 0.44 -0.61 3.16
C ASP A 410 1.01 -2.03 3.19
N MET A 411 0.42 -2.91 2.37
CA MET A 411 0.81 -4.31 2.22
C MET A 411 0.75 -4.73 0.75
N PRO A 412 1.82 -5.34 0.19
CA PRO A 412 1.80 -5.83 -1.20
C PRO A 412 0.66 -6.81 -1.51
N LEU A 413 0.24 -7.59 -0.50
CA LEU A 413 -0.87 -8.54 -0.65
C LEU A 413 -2.22 -7.83 -0.84
N VAL A 414 -2.43 -6.69 -0.17
CA VAL A 414 -3.64 -5.86 -0.35
C VAL A 414 -3.69 -5.28 -1.75
N ASP A 415 -2.56 -4.77 -2.24
CA ASP A 415 -2.47 -4.23 -3.60
C ASP A 415 -2.81 -5.28 -4.66
N ALA A 416 -2.15 -6.43 -4.56
CA ALA A 416 -2.36 -7.53 -5.50
C ALA A 416 -3.82 -7.99 -5.51
N ASP A 417 -4.46 -8.05 -4.34
CA ASP A 417 -5.84 -8.50 -4.20
C ASP A 417 -6.84 -7.48 -4.77
N PHE A 418 -6.67 -6.17 -4.46
CA PHE A 418 -7.50 -5.11 -5.04
C PHE A 418 -7.36 -5.01 -6.57
N ARG A 419 -6.18 -5.31 -7.09
CA ARG A 419 -5.88 -5.32 -8.53
C ARG A 419 -6.49 -6.51 -9.29
N LYS A 420 -6.87 -7.59 -8.59
CA LYS A 420 -7.54 -8.75 -9.21
C LYS A 420 -8.94 -8.44 -9.72
N ILE A 421 -9.58 -7.38 -9.20
CA ILE A 421 -10.92 -7.02 -9.63
C ILE A 421 -10.88 -6.50 -11.07
N ARG A 422 -11.61 -7.20 -11.95
CA ARG A 422 -11.83 -6.81 -13.35
C ARG A 422 -13.31 -6.56 -13.57
N LYS A 423 -13.60 -5.57 -14.41
CA LYS A 423 -14.94 -5.31 -14.92
C LYS A 423 -15.10 -6.02 -16.25
N GLU A 424 -16.07 -6.89 -16.36
CA GLU A 424 -16.46 -7.55 -17.60
C GLU A 424 -17.89 -7.17 -17.95
N ASP A 425 -18.11 -6.78 -19.21
CA ASP A 425 -19.46 -6.58 -19.72
C ASP A 425 -20.06 -7.93 -20.11
N SER A 426 -21.16 -8.33 -19.46
CA SER A 426 -21.86 -9.57 -19.81
C SER A 426 -22.67 -9.38 -21.09
N ALA A 427 -22.92 -10.47 -21.82
CA ALA A 427 -23.72 -10.46 -23.03
C ALA A 427 -25.16 -9.90 -22.85
N GLY A 428 -25.62 -9.72 -21.62
CA GLY A 428 -26.91 -9.12 -21.25
C GLY A 428 -26.84 -7.63 -20.86
N GLY A 429 -25.72 -6.96 -21.04
CA GLY A 429 -25.54 -5.52 -20.69
C GLY A 429 -25.36 -5.26 -19.18
N HIS A 430 -25.24 -6.31 -18.37
CA HIS A 430 -24.92 -6.18 -16.95
C HIS A 430 -23.41 -6.23 -16.70
N VAL A 431 -22.93 -5.40 -15.82
CA VAL A 431 -21.52 -5.40 -15.39
C VAL A 431 -21.30 -6.58 -14.44
N ARG A 432 -20.29 -7.40 -14.72
CA ARG A 432 -19.85 -8.48 -13.84
C ARG A 432 -18.48 -8.12 -13.28
N PHE A 433 -18.36 -8.15 -11.95
CA PHE A 433 -17.07 -8.07 -11.29
C PHE A 433 -16.50 -9.47 -11.11
N VAL A 434 -15.39 -9.73 -11.80
CA VAL A 434 -14.68 -11.01 -11.79
C VAL A 434 -13.34 -10.79 -11.13
N ALA A 435 -12.96 -11.70 -10.25
CA ALA A 435 -11.59 -11.82 -9.79
C ALA A 435 -10.88 -12.91 -10.59
N GLU A 436 -9.73 -12.63 -11.15
CA GLU A 436 -8.90 -13.66 -11.77
C GLU A 436 -8.59 -14.74 -10.72
N ARG A 437 -8.90 -15.99 -11.04
CA ARG A 437 -8.57 -17.14 -10.19
C ARG A 437 -7.08 -17.39 -10.30
N ASP A 438 -6.34 -17.04 -9.28
CA ASP A 438 -4.99 -17.57 -9.10
C ASP A 438 -4.95 -18.53 -7.91
N THR A 439 -3.80 -19.17 -7.70
CA THR A 439 -3.57 -20.09 -6.58
C THR A 439 -3.62 -19.41 -5.19
N LYS A 440 -3.91 -18.11 -5.11
CA LYS A 440 -3.82 -17.27 -3.90
C LYS A 440 -5.15 -16.64 -3.44
N GLY A 441 -6.31 -16.96 -4.07
CA GLY A 441 -7.63 -16.51 -3.63
C GLY A 441 -8.43 -15.70 -4.66
N HIS A 442 -9.66 -15.28 -4.29
CA HIS A 442 -10.67 -14.68 -5.14
C HIS A 442 -10.93 -13.19 -4.89
N ALA A 443 -9.92 -12.39 -4.55
CA ALA A 443 -10.03 -11.00 -4.10
C ALA A 443 -10.79 -10.87 -2.76
N ASP A 444 -10.54 -11.79 -1.85
CA ASP A 444 -11.20 -11.89 -0.55
C ASP A 444 -10.93 -10.64 0.32
N ILE A 445 -9.74 -10.02 0.16
CA ILE A 445 -9.37 -8.78 0.88
C ILE A 445 -10.19 -7.60 0.38
N PHE A 446 -10.36 -7.47 -0.93
CA PHE A 446 -11.19 -6.43 -1.53
C PHE A 446 -12.65 -6.56 -1.10
N TRP A 447 -13.21 -7.79 -1.11
CA TRP A 447 -14.61 -7.99 -0.73
C TRP A 447 -14.84 -7.75 0.77
N ALA A 448 -13.89 -8.12 1.63
CA ALA A 448 -13.97 -7.77 3.05
C ALA A 448 -13.90 -6.24 3.27
N ALA A 449 -13.07 -5.52 2.52
CA ALA A 449 -13.03 -4.06 2.54
C ALA A 449 -14.35 -3.44 2.05
N ALA A 450 -14.93 -4.00 0.96
CA ALA A 450 -16.22 -3.59 0.43
C ALA A 450 -17.36 -3.79 1.43
N LEU A 451 -17.39 -4.92 2.12
CA LEU A 451 -18.33 -5.20 3.21
C LEU A 451 -18.14 -4.24 4.40
N CYS A 452 -16.89 -3.89 4.75
CA CYS A 452 -16.62 -2.89 5.79
C CYS A 452 -17.15 -1.50 5.40
N ARG A 453 -16.96 -1.10 4.15
CA ARG A 453 -17.52 0.14 3.62
C ARG A 453 -19.05 0.10 3.62
N GLU A 454 -19.66 -1.03 3.24
CA GLU A 454 -21.11 -1.25 3.27
C GLU A 454 -21.65 -1.12 4.71
N ALA A 455 -20.93 -1.63 5.69
CA ALA A 455 -21.28 -1.49 7.11
C ALA A 455 -21.38 -0.02 7.55
N LYS A 456 -20.60 0.91 6.95
CA LYS A 456 -20.71 2.36 7.15
C LYS A 456 -21.81 3.00 6.31
N GLY A 457 -22.03 2.50 5.09
CA GLY A 457 -22.75 3.18 4.00
C GLY A 457 -24.24 3.38 4.20
N HIS A 458 -24.91 2.58 5.01
CA HIS A 458 -26.25 2.93 5.41
C HIS A 458 -26.17 4.08 6.43
N LYS A 459 -26.63 5.27 6.03
CA LYS A 459 -26.86 6.35 6.98
C LYS A 459 -27.45 5.70 8.23
N SER A 460 -26.74 5.75 9.33
CA SER A 460 -27.25 5.40 10.64
C SER A 460 -28.29 6.45 11.00
N GLY A 461 -29.46 6.38 10.32
CA GLY A 461 -30.64 6.84 10.99
C GLY A 461 -30.59 6.09 12.32
N ARG A 462 -30.59 6.78 13.45
CA ARG A 462 -30.83 6.15 14.75
C ARG A 462 -31.91 5.13 14.51
N MET A 463 -31.52 3.83 14.34
CA MET A 463 -32.50 2.78 14.26
C MET A 463 -33.16 2.79 15.62
N MET A 464 -34.38 3.28 15.65
CA MET A 464 -35.21 3.11 16.84
C MET A 464 -35.18 1.64 17.16
N PRO A 465 -34.94 1.26 18.42
CA PRO A 465 -34.98 -0.14 18.83
C PRO A 465 -36.31 -0.72 18.28
N PRO A 466 -36.32 -1.97 17.80
CA PRO A 466 -37.52 -2.59 17.28
C PRO A 466 -38.61 -2.42 18.33
N ARG A 467 -39.72 -1.80 17.95
CA ARG A 467 -40.87 -1.66 18.85
C ARG A 467 -41.20 -3.05 19.34
N PRO A 468 -41.33 -3.27 20.66
CA PRO A 468 -41.65 -4.58 21.18
C PRO A 468 -42.93 -5.11 20.47
N ALA A 469 -42.96 -6.40 20.13
CA ALA A 469 -43.99 -7.01 19.32
C ALA A 469 -45.42 -6.80 19.86
N ASN A 470 -45.56 -6.31 21.09
CA ASN A 470 -46.86 -5.97 21.74
C ASN A 470 -47.45 -4.59 21.33
N SER A 471 -46.80 -3.81 20.48
CA SER A 471 -47.33 -2.48 20.09
C SER A 471 -48.49 -2.60 19.06
N ARG A 472 -48.61 -3.70 18.35
CA ARG A 472 -49.76 -3.96 17.44
C ARG A 472 -51.06 -4.22 18.18
N SER A 473 -50.99 -4.76 19.41
CA SER A 473 -52.19 -4.98 20.23
C SER A 473 -52.77 -3.71 20.86
N ALA A 474 -51.87 -2.72 21.17
CA ALA A 474 -52.30 -1.47 21.79
C ALA A 474 -53.01 -0.51 20.79
N SER A 475 -52.53 -0.48 19.51
CA SER A 475 -53.20 0.32 18.48
C SER A 475 -54.53 -0.23 18.04
N VAL A 476 -54.68 -1.56 17.98
CA VAL A 476 -55.94 -2.23 17.68
C VAL A 476 -56.94 -2.06 18.85
N ARG A 477 -56.48 -2.14 20.11
CA ARG A 477 -57.32 -1.86 21.29
C ARG A 477 -57.77 -0.39 21.35
N ARG A 478 -56.91 0.57 21.00
CA ARG A 478 -57.32 1.99 20.93
C ARG A 478 -58.35 2.25 19.82
N ARG A 479 -58.19 1.65 18.64
CA ARG A 479 -59.14 1.78 17.55
C ARG A 479 -60.52 1.18 17.92
N ARG A 480 -60.54 -0.03 18.51
CA ARG A 480 -61.78 -0.65 19.01
C ARG A 480 -62.43 0.11 20.18
N ALA A 481 -61.67 0.80 21.02
CA ALA A 481 -62.21 1.64 22.10
C ALA A 481 -62.84 2.90 21.55
N LEU A 482 -62.26 3.54 20.52
CA LEU A 482 -62.83 4.70 19.82
C LEU A 482 -64.09 4.34 19.04
N GLU A 483 -64.13 3.19 18.38
CA GLU A 483 -65.35 2.69 17.67
C GLU A 483 -66.47 2.33 18.62
N ARG A 484 -66.19 1.90 19.85
CA ARG A 484 -67.25 1.67 20.90
C ARG A 484 -67.72 2.96 21.53
N ARG A 485 -66.97 4.03 21.59
CA ARG A 485 -67.38 5.35 22.10
C ARG A 485 -68.31 6.06 21.12
N ASN A 486 -68.00 5.99 19.82
CA ASN A 486 -68.84 6.55 18.76
C ASN A 486 -70.20 5.81 18.53
N ARG A 487 -70.33 4.58 19.04
CA ARG A 487 -71.60 3.84 18.98
C ARG A 487 -72.51 4.11 20.19
N LYS A 488 -72.05 4.80 21.25
CA LYS A 488 -72.88 5.16 22.41
C LYS A 488 -73.51 6.55 22.32
N ASP A 489 -73.03 7.34 21.37
CA ASP A 489 -73.55 8.70 21.17
C ASP A 489 -74.61 8.80 20.05
N TYR A 490 -75.10 7.61 19.56
CA TYR A 490 -76.19 7.50 18.54
C TYR A 490 -77.30 6.51 18.95
N ASN A 491 -77.67 6.47 20.26
CA ASN A 491 -78.92 5.86 20.73
C ASN A 491 -79.53 6.73 21.83
#